data_6f6189d8d943392888e85e297a1433ad
#
_entry.id   6f6189d8d943392888e85e297a1433ad
#
_cell.length_a   1.000
_cell.length_b   1.000
_cell.length_c   1.000
_cell.angle_alpha   90.00
_cell.angle_beta   90.00
_cell.angle_gamma   90.00
#
_symmetry.space_group_name_H-M   'P 1'
#
loop_
_entity.id
_entity.type
_entity.pdbx_description
1 polymer ?
#
loop_
_entity_poly.entity_id
_entity_poly.type
_entity_poly.pdbx_seq_one_letter_code
_entity_poly.pdbx_strand_id
1 'polypeptide(L)'
;MRAKRCVRTWLGLLLGITVTVLGALNPSALARANGPAPPSPAGPPASDAPVPQLAHLWPVGLRPSVLRGWDPPATPYARGHRGVDLAAPPGAPVRSVAVGRVSFAGRVAGRGVVAVELTGTGAPPLRTTFTPVRATVHEGDEVAAGEVLGTLEPGDAHCGTSCLHWGLRRDRTYLNPLSLLPPWLLRGGPSRLLPVPSVRRQPSGSPTLLP
;
A
#
# COMPACT_ATOMS: atom_id res chain seq x y z
N MET A 1 -56.04 12.45 25.28
CA MET A 1 -57.12 12.99 24.43
C MET A 1 -56.93 12.58 22.98
N ARG A 2 -57.92 11.80 22.55
CA ARG A 2 -58.40 11.56 21.16
C ARG A 2 -57.45 11.31 19.97
N ALA A 3 -57.56 10.09 19.56
CA ALA A 3 -57.26 9.54 18.25
C ALA A 3 -57.99 10.24 17.08
N LYS A 4 -57.42 10.21 15.86
CA LYS A 4 -58.23 10.14 14.61
C LYS A 4 -57.50 9.28 13.58
N ARG A 5 -58.14 8.13 13.30
CA ARG A 5 -57.95 7.27 12.15
C ARG A 5 -58.46 7.96 10.88
N CYS A 6 -57.80 7.79 9.73
CA CYS A 6 -58.44 7.91 8.42
C CYS A 6 -58.04 6.72 7.54
N VAL A 7 -59.00 5.82 7.44
CA VAL A 7 -59.09 4.75 6.43
C VAL A 7 -59.70 5.40 5.19
N ARG A 8 -59.12 5.17 4.03
CA ARG A 8 -59.81 5.36 2.74
C ARG A 8 -59.51 4.22 1.81
N THR A 9 -60.47 3.31 1.80
CA THR A 9 -60.80 2.34 0.79
C THR A 9 -61.13 3.02 -0.54
N TRP A 10 -60.54 2.54 -1.63
CA TRP A 10 -61.16 2.68 -2.97
C TRP A 10 -61.15 1.31 -3.65
N LEU A 11 -62.40 0.88 -3.89
CA LEU A 11 -62.85 -0.31 -4.65
C LEU A 11 -63.29 0.18 -6.03
N GLY A 12 -63.09 -0.63 -7.05
CA GLY A 12 -63.73 -0.46 -8.37
C GLY A 12 -62.65 -0.39 -9.48
N LEU A 13 -62.66 -1.02 -10.57
CA LEU A 13 -63.74 -1.63 -11.36
C LEU A 13 -63.08 -2.53 -12.42
N LEU A 14 -63.57 -3.74 -12.54
CA LEU A 14 -63.29 -4.66 -13.66
C LEU A 14 -64.00 -4.13 -14.91
N LEU A 15 -63.31 -4.04 -16.03
CA LEU A 15 -63.91 -4.06 -17.34
C LEU A 15 -63.01 -4.79 -18.33
N GLY A 16 -63.51 -5.94 -18.82
CA GLY A 16 -62.89 -6.74 -19.85
C GLY A 16 -63.05 -6.13 -21.21
N ILE A 17 -62.02 -6.25 -22.02
CA ILE A 17 -62.13 -6.15 -23.47
C ILE A 17 -61.30 -7.28 -24.07
N THR A 18 -62.03 -8.30 -24.59
CA THR A 18 -61.52 -9.30 -25.51
C THR A 18 -61.43 -8.69 -26.91
N VAL A 19 -60.22 -8.60 -27.44
CA VAL A 19 -60.03 -8.36 -28.87
C VAL A 19 -59.22 -9.50 -29.44
N THR A 20 -59.91 -10.39 -30.15
CA THR A 20 -59.32 -11.37 -31.07
C THR A 20 -58.90 -10.65 -32.34
N VAL A 21 -57.61 -10.71 -32.69
CA VAL A 21 -57.16 -10.42 -34.06
C VAL A 21 -56.34 -11.60 -34.55
N LEU A 22 -56.90 -12.24 -35.56
CA LEU A 22 -56.26 -13.24 -36.41
C LEU A 22 -55.19 -12.57 -37.28
N GLY A 23 -54.07 -13.24 -37.43
CA GLY A 23 -53.37 -13.31 -38.70
C GLY A 23 -52.19 -12.34 -38.90
N ALA A 24 -51.02 -12.91 -38.87
CA ALA A 24 -50.04 -12.81 -39.96
C ALA A 24 -48.86 -13.74 -39.66
N LEU A 25 -48.76 -14.81 -40.41
CA LEU A 25 -47.55 -15.61 -40.54
C LEU A 25 -46.41 -14.75 -41.13
N ASN A 26 -45.43 -14.42 -40.38
CA ASN A 26 -44.16 -13.88 -40.90
C ASN A 26 -43.10 -14.98 -40.88
N PRO A 27 -42.43 -15.22 -42.02
CA PRO A 27 -41.37 -16.21 -42.09
C PRO A 27 -40.10 -15.75 -41.40
N SER A 28 -39.59 -16.60 -40.56
CA SER A 28 -38.20 -16.89 -40.30
C SER A 28 -37.19 -15.75 -40.53
N ALA A 29 -37.03 -14.83 -39.58
CA ALA A 29 -35.76 -14.22 -39.35
C ALA A 29 -34.94 -15.17 -38.44
N LEU A 30 -33.94 -15.83 -39.02
CA LEU A 30 -32.87 -16.51 -38.31
C LEU A 30 -32.16 -15.47 -37.41
N ALA A 31 -32.69 -15.27 -36.22
CA ALA A 31 -31.96 -14.58 -35.19
C ALA A 31 -30.76 -15.47 -34.84
N ARG A 32 -29.57 -15.08 -35.35
CA ARG A 32 -28.33 -15.56 -34.84
C ARG A 32 -28.34 -15.22 -33.36
N ALA A 33 -28.51 -16.24 -32.53
CA ALA A 33 -28.27 -16.14 -31.11
C ALA A 33 -26.80 -15.75 -30.94
N ASN A 34 -26.54 -14.47 -30.65
CA ASN A 34 -25.32 -14.08 -30.02
C ASN A 34 -25.34 -14.73 -28.64
N GLY A 35 -24.81 -15.95 -28.54
CA GLY A 35 -24.49 -16.54 -27.26
C GLY A 35 -23.62 -15.56 -26.45
N PRO A 36 -23.76 -15.53 -25.13
CA PRO A 36 -22.87 -14.73 -24.31
C PRO A 36 -21.41 -15.06 -24.69
N ALA A 37 -20.62 -14.03 -24.96
CA ALA A 37 -19.19 -14.20 -25.24
C ALA A 37 -18.59 -15.06 -24.13
N PRO A 38 -17.71 -16.02 -24.44
CA PRO A 38 -17.02 -16.79 -23.42
C PRO A 38 -16.35 -15.81 -22.46
N PRO A 39 -16.41 -16.06 -21.13
CA PRO A 39 -15.75 -15.19 -20.17
C PRO A 39 -14.27 -15.09 -20.56
N SER A 40 -13.78 -13.86 -20.69
CA SER A 40 -12.34 -13.62 -20.87
C SER A 40 -11.60 -14.42 -19.82
N PRO A 41 -10.46 -15.08 -20.16
CA PRO A 41 -9.69 -15.82 -19.19
C PRO A 41 -9.38 -14.87 -18.01
N ALA A 42 -9.78 -15.27 -16.81
CA ALA A 42 -9.49 -14.52 -15.60
C ALA A 42 -7.99 -14.32 -15.56
N GLY A 43 -7.54 -13.07 -15.57
CA GLY A 43 -6.15 -12.74 -15.31
C GLY A 43 -5.69 -13.36 -13.99
N PRO A 44 -4.40 -13.53 -13.75
CA PRO A 44 -3.89 -14.04 -12.48
C PRO A 44 -4.56 -13.26 -11.33
N PRO A 45 -4.89 -13.94 -10.22
CA PRO A 45 -5.54 -13.28 -9.09
C PRO A 45 -4.73 -12.03 -8.70
N ALA A 46 -5.41 -10.93 -8.43
CA ALA A 46 -4.80 -9.62 -8.19
C ALA A 46 -3.73 -9.64 -7.08
N SER A 47 -3.75 -10.67 -6.22
CA SER A 47 -2.74 -10.93 -5.17
C SER A 47 -1.37 -11.32 -5.73
N ASP A 48 -1.29 -11.90 -6.93
CA ASP A 48 -0.04 -12.43 -7.50
C ASP A 48 0.67 -11.41 -8.41
N ALA A 49 0.05 -10.25 -8.65
CA ALA A 49 0.69 -9.19 -9.42
C ALA A 49 1.95 -8.68 -8.68
N PRO A 50 3.09 -8.52 -9.39
CA PRO A 50 4.33 -8.05 -8.78
C PRO A 50 4.14 -6.67 -8.13
N VAL A 51 4.84 -6.45 -7.02
CA VAL A 51 4.86 -5.14 -6.35
C VAL A 51 5.73 -4.19 -7.17
N PRO A 52 5.20 -3.07 -7.67
CA PRO A 52 5.99 -2.11 -8.40
C PRO A 52 6.92 -1.34 -7.45
N GLN A 53 8.12 -0.98 -7.92
CA GLN A 53 9.10 -0.20 -7.16
C GLN A 53 8.76 1.29 -7.22
N LEU A 54 7.78 1.72 -6.43
CA LEU A 54 7.24 3.08 -6.44
C LEU A 54 7.85 4.00 -5.38
N ALA A 55 8.50 3.43 -4.36
CA ALA A 55 9.01 4.23 -3.26
C ALA A 55 10.28 4.99 -3.68
N HIS A 56 10.27 6.30 -3.44
CA HIS A 56 11.41 7.16 -3.71
C HIS A 56 12.30 7.39 -2.49
N LEU A 57 11.83 7.00 -1.32
CA LEU A 57 12.50 7.22 -0.03
C LEU A 57 12.02 6.18 1.01
N TRP A 58 12.76 6.10 2.10
CA TRP A 58 12.35 5.36 3.28
C TRP A 58 11.26 6.14 4.06
N PRO A 59 10.33 5.45 4.74
CA PRO A 59 9.28 6.12 5.50
C PRO A 59 9.80 6.88 6.72
N VAL A 60 11.00 6.53 7.24
CA VAL A 60 11.70 7.25 8.31
C VAL A 60 13.19 7.33 7.98
N GLY A 61 13.82 8.41 8.40
CA GLY A 61 15.25 8.62 8.19
C GLY A 61 15.66 8.59 6.72
N LEU A 62 16.94 8.57 6.46
CA LEU A 62 17.50 8.44 5.12
C LEU A 62 17.75 6.97 4.75
N ARG A 63 18.18 6.17 5.73
CA ARG A 63 18.47 4.75 5.61
C ARG A 63 18.41 4.08 6.98
N PRO A 64 17.22 3.77 7.48
CA PRO A 64 17.06 3.18 8.80
C PRO A 64 17.59 1.73 8.80
N SER A 65 18.10 1.28 9.95
CA SER A 65 18.38 -0.13 10.16
C SER A 65 17.08 -0.91 10.23
N VAL A 66 17.01 -2.04 9.54
CA VAL A 66 15.90 -3.01 9.64
C VAL A 66 16.17 -3.85 10.89
N LEU A 67 15.38 -3.64 11.95
CA LEU A 67 15.50 -4.36 13.22
C LEU A 67 14.87 -5.76 13.13
N ARG A 68 13.74 -5.84 12.40
CA ARG A 68 13.06 -7.09 12.09
C ARG A 68 12.57 -7.10 10.65
N GLY A 69 12.95 -8.11 9.91
CA GLY A 69 12.59 -8.28 8.51
C GLY A 69 11.17 -8.83 8.32
N TRP A 70 10.75 -8.88 7.08
CA TRP A 70 9.54 -9.54 6.63
C TRP A 70 9.63 -11.05 6.88
N ASP A 71 8.58 -11.61 7.50
CA ASP A 71 8.42 -13.04 7.78
C ASP A 71 6.97 -13.44 7.51
N PRO A 72 6.64 -13.92 6.29
CA PRO A 72 5.26 -14.16 5.90
C PRO A 72 4.64 -15.26 6.78
N PRO A 73 3.48 -15.00 7.41
CA PRO A 73 2.79 -16.02 8.18
C PRO A 73 2.25 -17.11 7.24
N ALA A 74 2.38 -18.38 7.64
CA ALA A 74 1.88 -19.52 6.86
C ALA A 74 0.36 -19.52 6.66
N THR A 75 -0.38 -18.86 7.56
CA THR A 75 -1.83 -18.64 7.47
C THR A 75 -2.17 -17.23 7.96
N PRO A 76 -3.37 -16.69 7.70
CA PRO A 76 -3.78 -15.36 8.18
C PRO A 76 -3.63 -15.18 9.69
N TYR A 77 -3.69 -16.26 10.49
CA TYR A 77 -3.59 -16.24 11.96
C TYR A 77 -2.27 -16.80 12.49
N ALA A 78 -1.40 -17.35 11.64
CA ALA A 78 -0.12 -17.88 12.04
C ALA A 78 0.83 -16.79 12.54
N ARG A 79 1.83 -17.22 13.32
CA ARG A 79 2.97 -16.37 13.69
C ARG A 79 3.72 -15.96 12.44
N GLY A 80 4.36 -14.81 12.50
CA GLY A 80 5.12 -14.21 11.42
C GLY A 80 5.29 -12.71 11.67
N HIS A 81 5.83 -11.99 10.69
CA HIS A 81 5.96 -10.54 10.73
C HIS A 81 5.37 -9.93 9.46
N ARG A 82 4.25 -9.25 9.57
CA ARG A 82 3.44 -8.72 8.45
C ARG A 82 3.93 -7.38 7.93
N GLY A 83 5.22 -7.10 8.12
CA GLY A 83 5.88 -5.88 7.73
C GLY A 83 7.36 -5.94 8.03
N VAL A 84 7.99 -4.79 8.19
CA VAL A 84 9.37 -4.61 8.65
C VAL A 84 9.39 -3.58 9.77
N ASP A 85 10.29 -3.78 10.74
CA ASP A 85 10.50 -2.82 11.81
C ASP A 85 11.78 -2.03 11.53
N LEU A 86 11.64 -0.71 11.45
CA LEU A 86 12.70 0.23 11.11
C LEU A 86 13.12 1.02 12.33
N ALA A 87 14.41 1.05 12.61
CA ALA A 87 14.95 1.85 13.71
C ALA A 87 14.67 3.33 13.49
N ALA A 88 14.02 3.98 14.44
CA ALA A 88 13.80 5.42 14.44
C ALA A 88 13.56 5.94 15.87
N PRO A 89 14.06 7.14 16.22
CA PRO A 89 13.78 7.73 17.50
C PRO A 89 12.34 8.23 17.61
N PRO A 90 11.75 8.29 18.81
CA PRO A 90 10.48 8.94 19.03
C PRO A 90 10.49 10.38 18.49
N GLY A 91 9.35 10.82 17.92
CA GLY A 91 9.24 12.14 17.29
C GLY A 91 9.80 12.21 15.87
N ALA A 92 10.47 11.16 15.37
CA ALA A 92 10.93 11.14 13.98
C ALA A 92 9.76 11.34 13.02
N PRO A 93 9.91 12.16 11.95
CA PRO A 93 8.87 12.35 10.94
C PRO A 93 8.69 11.06 10.14
N VAL A 94 7.44 10.62 10.05
CA VAL A 94 7.02 9.49 9.21
C VAL A 94 6.44 10.03 7.92
N ARG A 95 6.94 9.55 6.79
CA ARG A 95 6.63 10.08 5.46
C ARG A 95 5.97 9.05 4.56
N SER A 96 5.12 9.52 3.64
CA SER A 96 4.61 8.67 2.57
C SER A 96 5.75 8.27 1.64
N VAL A 97 5.86 6.99 1.35
CA VAL A 97 6.92 6.45 0.46
C VAL A 97 6.64 6.70 -1.02
N ALA A 98 5.39 6.93 -1.38
CA ALA A 98 4.92 7.20 -2.74
C ALA A 98 3.64 8.04 -2.70
N VAL A 99 3.17 8.49 -3.87
CA VAL A 99 1.89 9.19 -4.02
C VAL A 99 0.73 8.27 -3.65
N GLY A 100 -0.25 8.79 -2.94
CA GLY A 100 -1.42 8.02 -2.54
C GLY A 100 -2.48 8.83 -1.83
N ARG A 101 -3.48 8.13 -1.31
CA ARG A 101 -4.57 8.68 -0.52
C ARG A 101 -4.61 8.03 0.86
N VAL A 102 -4.73 8.83 1.90
CA VAL A 102 -4.88 8.33 3.27
C VAL A 102 -6.19 7.59 3.38
N SER A 103 -6.14 6.29 3.61
CA SER A 103 -7.30 5.42 3.75
C SER A 103 -7.66 5.14 5.22
N PHE A 104 -6.80 5.57 6.14
CA PHE A 104 -7.04 5.53 7.58
C PHE A 104 -6.01 6.39 8.31
N ALA A 105 -6.46 7.19 9.25
CA ALA A 105 -5.62 7.91 10.21
C ALA A 105 -6.30 7.90 11.57
N GLY A 106 -5.79 7.13 12.52
CA GLY A 106 -6.46 6.95 13.81
C GLY A 106 -5.72 6.02 14.76
N ARG A 107 -6.44 5.47 15.75
CA ARG A 107 -5.86 4.55 16.73
C ARG A 107 -6.46 3.15 16.60
N VAL A 108 -5.59 2.15 16.64
CA VAL A 108 -5.97 0.72 16.65
C VAL A 108 -5.29 0.07 17.86
N ALA A 109 -6.08 -0.51 18.75
CA ALA A 109 -5.58 -1.14 19.99
C ALA A 109 -4.63 -0.21 20.78
N GLY A 110 -5.00 1.08 20.89
CA GLY A 110 -4.21 2.07 21.64
C GLY A 110 -3.00 2.66 20.91
N ARG A 111 -2.65 2.19 19.69
CA ARG A 111 -1.52 2.68 18.88
C ARG A 111 -2.00 3.57 17.75
N GLY A 112 -1.27 4.63 17.46
CA GLY A 112 -1.54 5.45 16.29
C GLY A 112 -1.17 4.71 15.01
N VAL A 113 -2.06 4.77 14.02
CA VAL A 113 -1.90 4.09 12.73
C VAL A 113 -2.26 5.07 11.60
N VAL A 114 -1.42 5.10 10.58
CA VAL A 114 -1.72 5.74 9.31
C VAL A 114 -1.63 4.69 8.20
N ALA A 115 -2.63 4.64 7.33
CA ALA A 115 -2.62 3.79 6.16
C ALA A 115 -2.85 4.63 4.90
N VAL A 116 -2.08 4.34 3.85
CA VAL A 116 -2.13 5.04 2.56
C VAL A 116 -2.36 4.01 1.45
N GLU A 117 -3.36 4.25 0.62
CA GLU A 117 -3.56 3.53 -0.64
C GLU A 117 -2.72 4.18 -1.73
N LEU A 118 -1.83 3.39 -2.34
CA LEU A 118 -0.85 3.89 -3.31
C LEU A 118 -1.49 4.04 -4.69
N THR A 119 -1.35 5.21 -5.29
CA THR A 119 -1.91 5.54 -6.60
C THR A 119 -1.28 4.68 -7.70
N GLY A 120 -2.09 4.24 -8.68
CA GLY A 120 -1.61 3.52 -9.85
C GLY A 120 -1.14 2.08 -9.60
N THR A 121 -1.54 1.46 -8.49
CA THR A 121 -1.07 0.11 -8.11
C THR A 121 -2.06 -1.02 -8.39
N GLY A 122 -3.14 -0.73 -9.12
CA GLY A 122 -4.17 -1.70 -9.54
C GLY A 122 -5.46 -1.61 -8.71
N ALA A 123 -6.33 -2.59 -8.93
CA ALA A 123 -7.60 -2.75 -8.22
C ALA A 123 -7.70 -4.20 -7.70
N PRO A 124 -7.66 -4.43 -6.37
CA PRO A 124 -7.49 -3.42 -5.32
C PRO A 124 -6.09 -2.81 -5.29
N PRO A 125 -5.97 -1.54 -4.82
CA PRO A 125 -4.69 -0.87 -4.72
C PRO A 125 -3.79 -1.49 -3.63
N LEU A 126 -2.49 -1.25 -3.74
CA LEU A 126 -1.57 -1.52 -2.64
C LEU A 126 -1.84 -0.54 -1.49
N ARG A 127 -1.92 -1.07 -0.29
CA ARG A 127 -2.11 -0.29 0.94
C ARG A 127 -0.90 -0.45 1.84
N THR A 128 -0.22 0.65 2.11
CA THR A 128 0.90 0.70 3.06
C THR A 128 0.43 1.23 4.41
N THR A 129 1.03 0.74 5.50
CA THR A 129 0.60 1.03 6.88
C THR A 129 1.80 1.36 7.74
N PHE A 130 1.67 2.37 8.59
CA PHE A 130 2.70 2.88 9.49
C PHE A 130 2.19 2.91 10.92
N THR A 131 2.93 2.34 11.87
CA THR A 131 2.58 2.30 13.30
C THR A 131 3.85 2.15 14.17
N PRO A 132 3.91 2.76 15.37
CA PRO A 132 2.96 3.70 15.96
C PRO A 132 3.20 5.12 15.46
N VAL A 133 2.18 5.81 14.95
CA VAL A 133 2.31 7.16 14.36
C VAL A 133 1.24 8.09 14.94
N ARG A 134 1.66 9.21 15.50
CA ARG A 134 0.76 10.33 15.76
C ARG A 134 0.51 11.04 14.44
N ALA A 135 -0.64 10.79 13.85
CA ALA A 135 -1.02 11.35 12.56
C ALA A 135 -1.17 12.87 12.61
N THR A 136 -0.73 13.53 11.54
CA THR A 136 -1.01 14.96 11.23
C THR A 136 -1.91 15.09 10.01
N VAL A 137 -2.15 13.99 9.32
CA VAL A 137 -3.06 13.87 8.16
C VAL A 137 -4.39 13.24 8.59
N HIS A 138 -5.42 13.41 7.75
CA HIS A 138 -6.75 12.86 7.95
C HIS A 138 -7.09 11.81 6.88
N GLU A 139 -8.04 10.97 7.18
CA GLU A 139 -8.60 10.05 6.18
C GLU A 139 -9.20 10.86 5.02
N GLY A 140 -8.86 10.45 3.80
CA GLY A 140 -9.26 11.12 2.58
C GLY A 140 -8.22 12.07 2.00
N ASP A 141 -7.20 12.49 2.76
CA ASP A 141 -6.15 13.38 2.26
C ASP A 141 -5.34 12.71 1.15
N GLU A 142 -5.06 13.47 0.09
CA GLU A 142 -4.09 13.09 -0.93
C GLU A 142 -2.70 13.46 -0.44
N VAL A 143 -1.74 12.55 -0.60
CA VAL A 143 -0.36 12.73 -0.13
C VAL A 143 0.65 12.48 -1.22
N ALA A 144 1.65 13.34 -1.30
CA ALA A 144 2.79 13.18 -2.20
C ALA A 144 3.84 12.24 -1.60
N ALA A 145 4.73 11.70 -2.46
CA ALA A 145 5.92 11.00 -2.00
C ALA A 145 6.80 11.95 -1.15
N GLY A 146 7.17 11.52 0.05
CA GLY A 146 7.98 12.32 0.99
C GLY A 146 7.17 13.23 1.91
N GLU A 147 5.87 13.38 1.70
CA GLU A 147 4.99 14.16 2.57
C GLU A 147 4.92 13.56 3.97
N VAL A 148 4.92 14.42 5.00
CA VAL A 148 4.88 13.99 6.39
C VAL A 148 3.46 13.57 6.77
N LEU A 149 3.30 12.32 7.15
CA LEU A 149 2.05 11.74 7.61
C LEU A 149 1.81 11.96 9.11
N GLY A 150 2.89 12.20 9.85
CA GLY A 150 2.88 12.35 11.29
C GLY A 150 4.26 12.12 11.88
N THR A 151 4.28 11.85 13.19
CA THR A 151 5.53 11.60 13.95
C THR A 151 5.45 10.26 14.66
N LEU A 152 6.58 9.58 14.79
CA LEU A 152 6.69 8.32 15.52
C LEU A 152 6.33 8.55 17.00
N GLU A 153 5.35 7.78 17.51
CA GLU A 153 4.97 7.84 18.92
C GLU A 153 6.06 7.20 19.81
N PRO A 154 6.28 7.71 21.03
CA PRO A 154 7.16 7.06 21.97
C PRO A 154 6.60 5.74 22.45
N GLY A 155 7.47 4.77 22.65
CA GLY A 155 7.21 3.55 23.40
C GLY A 155 6.28 2.56 22.69
N ASP A 156 6.89 1.55 22.07
CA ASP A 156 6.32 0.21 22.08
C ASP A 156 7.46 -0.79 21.93
N ALA A 157 7.74 -1.50 23.01
CA ALA A 157 8.96 -2.27 23.18
C ALA A 157 8.99 -3.60 22.42
N HIS A 158 8.16 -3.80 21.36
CA HIS A 158 8.25 -5.04 20.59
C HIS A 158 9.58 -5.16 19.81
N CYS A 159 10.28 -4.02 19.59
CA CYS A 159 11.59 -3.99 18.98
C CYS A 159 12.74 -3.92 20.01
N GLY A 160 12.45 -3.89 21.31
CA GLY A 160 13.45 -3.62 22.36
C GLY A 160 13.99 -2.17 22.37
N THR A 161 13.77 -1.42 21.31
CA THR A 161 14.08 0.03 21.14
C THR A 161 12.90 0.68 20.42
N SER A 162 12.96 2.00 20.18
CA SER A 162 11.95 2.68 19.37
C SER A 162 12.07 2.29 17.90
N CYS A 163 10.95 1.96 17.26
CA CYS A 163 10.90 1.56 15.87
C CYS A 163 9.57 1.94 15.21
N LEU A 164 9.62 2.10 13.89
CA LEU A 164 8.45 2.17 13.03
C LEU A 164 8.17 0.79 12.43
N HIS A 165 7.00 0.23 12.68
CA HIS A 165 6.50 -0.90 11.91
C HIS A 165 5.92 -0.39 10.60
N TRP A 166 6.43 -0.89 9.49
CA TRP A 166 6.00 -0.57 8.13
C TRP A 166 5.44 -1.81 7.47
N GLY A 167 4.13 -1.80 7.15
CA GLY A 167 3.40 -2.89 6.52
C GLY A 167 3.02 -2.58 5.08
N LEU A 168 2.78 -3.64 4.29
CA LEU A 168 2.23 -3.57 2.94
C LEU A 168 1.24 -4.69 2.73
N ARG A 169 0.12 -4.40 2.05
CA ARG A 169 -0.86 -5.43 1.64
C ARG A 169 -1.53 -5.08 0.32
N ARG A 170 -2.00 -6.10 -0.38
CA ARG A 170 -2.97 -6.00 -1.46
C ARG A 170 -4.20 -6.78 -1.04
N ASP A 171 -5.34 -6.13 -0.91
CA ASP A 171 -6.54 -6.69 -0.30
C ASP A 171 -6.25 -7.33 1.07
N ARG A 172 -6.35 -8.64 1.20
CA ARG A 172 -6.07 -9.41 2.44
C ARG A 172 -4.67 -10.01 2.48
N THR A 173 -3.93 -9.95 1.39
CA THR A 173 -2.60 -10.54 1.29
C THR A 173 -1.53 -9.56 1.75
N TYR A 174 -0.76 -9.94 2.75
CA TYR A 174 0.40 -9.18 3.20
C TYR A 174 1.57 -9.41 2.27
N LEU A 175 2.34 -8.36 2.03
CA LEU A 175 3.47 -8.32 1.11
C LEU A 175 4.69 -7.72 1.82
N ASN A 176 5.88 -8.00 1.30
CA ASN A 176 7.09 -7.39 1.82
C ASN A 176 7.14 -5.90 1.43
N PRO A 177 7.10 -4.95 2.37
CA PRO A 177 7.12 -3.52 2.04
C PRO A 177 8.45 -3.09 1.41
N LEU A 178 9.55 -3.79 1.65
CA LEU A 178 10.84 -3.49 1.02
C LEU A 178 10.81 -3.68 -0.50
N SER A 179 9.87 -4.46 -1.04
CA SER A 179 9.69 -4.59 -2.49
C SER A 179 9.21 -3.32 -3.19
N LEU A 180 8.68 -2.34 -2.44
CA LEU A 180 8.38 -1.01 -2.98
C LEU A 180 9.65 -0.20 -3.26
N LEU A 181 10.75 -0.49 -2.55
CA LEU A 181 12.00 0.26 -2.66
C LEU A 181 12.82 -0.22 -3.86
N PRO A 182 13.33 0.70 -4.67
CA PRO A 182 14.26 0.34 -5.73
C PRO A 182 15.61 -0.14 -5.14
N PRO A 183 16.38 -0.97 -5.89
CA PRO A 183 17.60 -1.58 -5.40
C PRO A 183 18.65 -0.60 -4.85
N TRP A 184 18.70 0.61 -5.37
CA TRP A 184 19.67 1.61 -4.91
C TRP A 184 19.36 2.17 -3.52
N LEU A 185 18.10 2.11 -3.06
CA LEU A 185 17.72 2.43 -1.69
C LEU A 185 18.03 1.28 -0.72
N LEU A 186 17.95 0.04 -1.19
CA LEU A 186 18.22 -1.16 -0.39
C LEU A 186 19.72 -1.43 -0.25
N ARG A 187 20.47 -1.27 -1.35
CA ARG A 187 21.92 -1.48 -1.36
C ARG A 187 22.62 -0.19 -0.94
N GLY A 188 23.77 -0.32 -0.23
CA GLY A 188 24.70 0.80 -0.09
C GLY A 188 25.03 1.38 -1.46
N GLY A 189 25.23 2.68 -1.54
CA GLY A 189 25.77 3.29 -2.75
C GLY A 189 27.00 2.53 -3.24
N PRO A 190 27.37 2.63 -4.52
CA PRO A 190 28.54 1.96 -5.05
C PRO A 190 29.71 2.27 -4.13
N SER A 191 30.50 1.23 -3.78
CA SER A 191 31.72 1.39 -3.00
C SER A 191 32.61 2.40 -3.72
N ARG A 192 32.71 3.61 -3.20
CA ARG A 192 33.67 4.58 -3.71
C ARG A 192 35.04 4.15 -3.20
N LEU A 193 35.90 3.71 -4.10
CA LEU A 193 37.31 3.57 -3.80
C LEU A 193 37.79 4.98 -3.47
N LEU A 194 38.20 5.18 -2.24
CA LEU A 194 38.88 6.42 -1.85
C LEU A 194 40.21 6.46 -2.63
N PRO A 195 40.56 7.63 -3.23
CA PRO A 195 41.86 7.78 -3.82
C PRO A 195 42.91 7.44 -2.78
N VAL A 196 43.78 6.47 -3.06
CA VAL A 196 44.92 6.19 -2.19
C VAL A 196 45.86 7.41 -2.33
N PRO A 197 46.15 8.14 -1.26
CA PRO A 197 47.12 9.21 -1.34
C PRO A 197 48.44 8.61 -1.83
N SER A 198 48.92 9.07 -2.99
CA SER A 198 50.21 8.63 -3.51
C SER A 198 51.28 8.90 -2.46
N VAL A 199 51.84 7.84 -1.87
CA VAL A 199 53.00 7.94 -1.05
C VAL A 199 54.13 8.53 -1.92
N ARG A 200 54.44 9.81 -1.70
CA ARG A 200 55.57 10.47 -2.36
C ARG A 200 56.81 9.68 -2.00
N ARG A 201 57.35 8.89 -2.95
CA ARG A 201 58.63 8.22 -2.81
C ARG A 201 59.67 9.30 -2.54
N GLN A 202 60.24 9.38 -1.32
CA GLN A 202 61.41 10.20 -1.07
C GLN A 202 62.55 9.75 -1.97
N PRO A 203 63.22 10.64 -2.69
CA PRO A 203 64.43 10.24 -3.40
C PRO A 203 65.45 9.76 -2.39
N SER A 204 65.93 8.57 -2.58
CA SER A 204 67.05 8.00 -1.84
C SER A 204 68.25 8.90 -2.01
N GLY A 205 68.61 9.61 -0.93
CA GLY A 205 69.83 10.40 -0.93
C GLY A 205 71.07 9.50 -1.17
N SER A 206 71.81 9.81 -2.18
CA SER A 206 73.09 9.18 -2.46
C SER A 206 74.04 9.49 -1.28
N PRO A 207 74.80 8.52 -0.79
CA PRO A 207 75.86 8.80 0.19
C PRO A 207 76.98 9.62 -0.43
N THR A 208 77.15 10.85 0.05
CA THR A 208 78.34 11.64 -0.29
C THR A 208 79.54 11.03 0.38
N LEU A 209 80.46 10.44 -0.43
CA LEU A 209 81.78 10.08 0.02
C LEU A 209 82.58 11.37 0.18
N LEU A 210 83.01 11.67 1.41
CA LEU A 210 84.05 12.72 1.75
C LEU A 210 85.43 12.07 1.57
N PRO A 211 86.44 12.89 1.14
CA PRO A 211 87.78 12.47 0.87
C PRO A 211 88.64 12.14 2.16
#